data_308d44cdb1c73d2c75c2e883bd9ea6ad
#
_entry.id   308d44cdb1c73d2c75c2e883bd9ea6ad
#
_cell.length_a   1.000
_cell.length_b   1.000
_cell.length_c   1.000
_cell.angle_alpha   90.00
_cell.angle_beta   90.00
_cell.angle_gamma   90.00
#
_symmetry.space_group_name_H-M   'P 1'
#
loop_
_entity.id
_entity.type
_entity.pdbx_description
1 polymer ?
#
loop_
_entity_poly.entity_id
_entity_poly.type
_entity_poly.pdbx_seq_one_letter_code
_entity_poly.pdbx_strand_id
1 'polypeptide(L)'
;MQPLCPHHRLMMESNPRIPFQVNEEQLIQGCLRRDRVAQKHLYDTFSPKMYPLCRRYVKDHDDAEDVLVTAFTHILERIGQYRGEGSLEGWIKRTVINESLSFLRQKKNMYMTTNIEDAETELIAHHDHDPLAAEDLLQMIGELPPGYRIVFNMYAVDGYSHKEIAEQLNISENTSKSQLSRARVYLQKLLASQEVSSKQLRHVI
;
A
#
# COMPACT_ATOMS: atom_id res chain seq x y z
N MET A 1 61.30 30.90 -21.55
CA MET A 1 60.51 29.94 -22.33
C MET A 1 60.13 28.78 -21.41
N GLN A 2 58.92 28.81 -20.89
CA GLN A 2 58.36 27.75 -20.09
C GLN A 2 57.34 27.00 -20.96
N PRO A 3 57.29 25.67 -20.99
CA PRO A 3 56.22 24.95 -21.62
C PRO A 3 55.08 24.68 -20.63
N LEU A 4 53.89 24.86 -21.16
CA LEU A 4 52.58 24.74 -20.56
C LEU A 4 52.29 23.34 -20.03
N CYS A 5 51.64 23.27 -18.87
CA CYS A 5 51.07 22.06 -18.31
C CYS A 5 49.92 21.51 -19.18
N PRO A 6 49.81 20.21 -19.42
CA PRO A 6 48.63 19.60 -20.03
C PRO A 6 47.52 19.42 -19.01
N HIS A 7 46.32 19.87 -19.38
CA HIS A 7 45.07 19.70 -18.68
C HIS A 7 44.81 18.23 -18.27
N HIS A 8 44.64 18.01 -16.98
CA HIS A 8 44.14 16.77 -16.45
C HIS A 8 42.62 16.71 -16.69
N ARG A 9 42.26 16.07 -17.78
CA ARG A 9 40.88 15.77 -18.14
C ARG A 9 40.42 14.63 -17.21
N LEU A 10 39.77 14.98 -16.10
CA LEU A 10 39.06 14.04 -15.27
C LEU A 10 37.97 13.37 -16.13
N MET A 11 38.25 12.18 -16.60
CA MET A 11 37.25 11.28 -17.13
C MET A 11 36.32 10.94 -15.96
N MET A 12 35.09 11.45 -16.01
CA MET A 12 33.97 10.89 -15.27
C MET A 12 33.75 9.48 -15.85
N GLU A 13 34.34 8.51 -15.21
CA GLU A 13 33.96 7.12 -15.41
C GLU A 13 32.50 6.99 -14.97
N SER A 14 31.63 6.92 -15.96
CA SER A 14 30.25 6.47 -15.78
C SER A 14 30.30 5.04 -15.25
N ASN A 15 30.13 4.91 -13.94
CA ASN A 15 30.02 3.61 -13.26
C ASN A 15 28.85 2.85 -13.91
N PRO A 16 29.07 1.77 -14.65
CA PRO A 16 27.97 0.97 -15.18
C PRO A 16 27.21 0.43 -13.97
N ARG A 17 25.93 0.80 -13.87
CA ARG A 17 24.99 0.20 -12.91
C ARG A 17 24.86 -1.28 -13.27
N ILE A 18 25.76 -2.09 -12.76
CA ILE A 18 25.61 -3.53 -12.70
C ILE A 18 24.36 -3.73 -11.84
N PRO A 19 23.29 -4.40 -12.31
CA PRO A 19 22.22 -4.79 -11.44
C PRO A 19 22.83 -5.81 -10.46
N PHE A 20 23.15 -5.35 -9.26
CA PHE A 20 23.55 -6.22 -8.17
C PHE A 20 22.31 -7.08 -7.88
N GLN A 21 22.24 -8.27 -8.46
CA GLN A 21 21.35 -9.32 -7.97
C GLN A 21 21.89 -9.75 -6.61
N VAL A 22 21.61 -8.93 -5.60
CA VAL A 22 21.87 -9.31 -4.22
C VAL A 22 20.95 -10.49 -3.96
N ASN A 23 21.53 -11.65 -3.73
CA ASN A 23 20.79 -12.81 -3.25
C ASN A 23 20.02 -12.38 -1.98
N GLU A 24 18.74 -12.74 -1.89
CA GLU A 24 17.85 -12.41 -0.75
C GLU A 24 18.54 -12.74 0.58
N GLU A 25 19.24 -13.86 0.66
CA GLU A 25 19.99 -14.27 1.84
C GLU A 25 21.11 -13.28 2.21
N GLN A 26 21.87 -12.79 1.23
CA GLN A 26 22.93 -11.80 1.45
C GLN A 26 22.35 -10.47 1.91
N LEU A 27 21.20 -10.07 1.38
CA LEU A 27 20.49 -8.87 1.79
C LEU A 27 20.04 -8.96 3.26
N ILE A 28 19.45 -10.09 3.64
CA ILE A 28 19.00 -10.35 4.99
C ILE A 28 20.20 -10.33 5.96
N GLN A 29 21.29 -11.04 5.62
CA GLN A 29 22.51 -11.09 6.43
C GLN A 29 23.16 -9.71 6.59
N GLY A 30 23.13 -8.87 5.55
CA GLY A 30 23.58 -7.48 5.62
C GLY A 30 22.72 -6.66 6.57
N CYS A 31 21.40 -6.76 6.47
CA CYS A 31 20.47 -6.07 7.36
C CYS A 31 20.63 -6.50 8.84
N LEU A 32 20.84 -7.81 9.09
CA LEU A 32 21.12 -8.33 10.43
C LEU A 32 22.40 -7.74 11.05
N ARG A 33 23.42 -7.52 10.24
CA ARG A 33 24.66 -6.85 10.67
C ARG A 33 24.54 -5.33 10.75
N ARG A 34 23.36 -4.78 10.50
CA ARG A 34 23.07 -3.34 10.47
C ARG A 34 23.90 -2.59 9.41
N ASP A 35 24.24 -3.27 8.31
CA ASP A 35 24.92 -2.64 7.18
C ASP A 35 23.97 -1.63 6.51
N ARG A 36 24.38 -0.37 6.49
CA ARG A 36 23.58 0.73 5.91
C ARG A 36 23.33 0.55 4.42
N VAL A 37 24.25 -0.07 3.69
CA VAL A 37 24.09 -0.31 2.24
C VAL A 37 23.02 -1.37 2.01
N ALA A 38 23.05 -2.46 2.78
CA ALA A 38 22.02 -3.50 2.72
C ALA A 38 20.65 -2.98 3.14
N GLN A 39 20.57 -2.20 4.23
CA GLN A 39 19.33 -1.59 4.70
C GLN A 39 18.73 -0.65 3.65
N LYS A 40 19.57 0.22 3.05
CA LYS A 40 19.16 1.11 1.97
C LYS A 40 18.67 0.32 0.76
N HIS A 41 19.38 -0.73 0.38
CA HIS A 41 18.98 -1.58 -0.76
C HIS A 41 17.64 -2.26 -0.52
N LEU A 42 17.39 -2.77 0.69
CA LEU A 42 16.10 -3.33 1.07
C LEU A 42 14.98 -2.29 0.94
N TYR A 43 15.19 -1.08 1.48
CA TYR A 43 14.22 0.00 1.37
C TYR A 43 13.96 0.38 -0.09
N ASP A 44 15.01 0.66 -0.87
CA ASP A 44 14.89 1.09 -2.27
C ASP A 44 14.19 0.02 -3.15
N THR A 45 14.36 -1.27 -2.82
CA THR A 45 13.77 -2.38 -3.56
C THR A 45 12.28 -2.54 -3.27
N PHE A 46 11.88 -2.42 -2.01
CA PHE A 46 10.52 -2.77 -1.58
C PHE A 46 9.61 -1.57 -1.35
N SER A 47 10.14 -0.39 -0.98
CA SER A 47 9.29 0.78 -0.70
C SER A 47 8.39 1.20 -1.87
N PRO A 48 8.83 1.15 -3.16
CA PRO A 48 7.95 1.51 -4.27
C PRO A 48 6.75 0.56 -4.44
N LYS A 49 6.90 -0.70 -4.00
CA LYS A 49 5.81 -1.69 -4.01
C LYS A 49 4.90 -1.56 -2.79
N MET A 50 5.46 -1.17 -1.65
CA MET A 50 4.75 -1.10 -0.37
C MET A 50 3.99 0.22 -0.20
N TYR A 51 4.45 1.31 -0.79
CA TYR A 51 3.77 2.59 -0.71
C TYR A 51 2.34 2.57 -1.26
N PRO A 52 2.06 2.03 -2.48
CA PRO A 52 0.68 1.88 -2.96
C PRO A 52 -0.18 1.02 -2.04
N LEU A 53 0.43 0.05 -1.35
CA LEU A 53 -0.28 -0.75 -0.35
C LEU A 53 -0.67 0.11 0.85
N CYS A 54 0.23 0.93 1.41
CA CYS A 54 -0.11 1.88 2.47
C CYS A 54 -1.27 2.79 2.05
N ARG A 55 -1.24 3.34 0.83
CA ARG A 55 -2.28 4.21 0.27
C ARG A 55 -3.65 3.56 0.17
N ARG A 56 -3.74 2.25 -0.03
CA ARG A 56 -5.02 1.53 -0.03
C ARG A 56 -5.69 1.48 1.34
N TYR A 57 -4.89 1.46 2.42
CA TYR A 57 -5.39 1.46 3.80
C TYR A 57 -5.54 2.89 4.34
N VAL A 58 -4.53 3.73 4.13
CA VAL A 58 -4.43 5.08 4.66
C VAL A 58 -4.61 6.08 3.52
N LYS A 59 -5.70 6.86 3.57
CA LYS A 59 -6.08 7.77 2.47
C LYS A 59 -5.14 8.96 2.33
N ASP A 60 -4.74 9.51 3.47
CA ASP A 60 -3.87 10.67 3.54
C ASP A 60 -2.46 10.30 3.07
N HIS A 61 -1.83 11.19 2.30
CA HIS A 61 -0.52 10.96 1.69
C HIS A 61 0.58 10.94 2.76
N ASP A 62 0.57 11.95 3.62
CA ASP A 62 1.61 12.14 4.64
C ASP A 62 1.52 11.02 5.68
N ASP A 63 0.31 10.69 6.14
CA ASP A 63 0.07 9.54 7.01
C ASP A 63 0.54 8.21 6.38
N ALA A 64 0.36 8.02 5.08
CA ALA A 64 0.79 6.80 4.39
C ALA A 64 2.32 6.70 4.27
N GLU A 65 3.00 7.84 4.11
CA GLU A 65 4.48 7.90 4.15
C GLU A 65 4.99 7.60 5.56
N ASP A 66 4.39 8.17 6.60
CA ASP A 66 4.75 7.89 7.99
C ASP A 66 4.58 6.41 8.34
N VAL A 67 3.46 5.81 7.89
CA VAL A 67 3.22 4.38 8.05
C VAL A 67 4.29 3.56 7.33
N LEU A 68 4.67 3.94 6.11
CA LEU A 68 5.70 3.25 5.35
C LEU A 68 7.05 3.28 6.08
N VAL A 69 7.47 4.46 6.54
CA VAL A 69 8.74 4.65 7.27
C VAL A 69 8.73 3.84 8.57
N THR A 70 7.63 3.89 9.32
CA THR A 70 7.46 3.12 10.56
C THR A 70 7.52 1.61 10.29
N ALA A 71 6.83 1.14 9.23
CA ALA A 71 6.86 -0.25 8.84
C ALA A 71 8.26 -0.73 8.48
N PHE A 72 9.03 0.05 7.70
CA PHE A 72 10.41 -0.31 7.36
C PHE A 72 11.35 -0.27 8.57
N THR A 73 11.12 0.61 9.53
CA THR A 73 11.85 0.60 10.80
C THR A 73 11.61 -0.72 11.53
N HIS A 74 10.36 -1.14 11.68
CA HIS A 74 10.02 -2.42 12.30
C HIS A 74 10.53 -3.64 11.51
N ILE A 75 10.51 -3.57 10.16
CA ILE A 75 11.08 -4.61 9.30
C ILE A 75 12.57 -4.79 9.59
N LEU A 76 13.34 -3.70 9.62
CA LEU A 76 14.78 -3.75 9.90
C LEU A 76 15.10 -4.22 11.32
N GLU A 77 14.30 -3.84 12.30
CA GLU A 77 14.44 -4.31 13.68
C GLU A 77 14.15 -5.81 13.84
N ARG A 78 13.19 -6.31 13.03
CA ARG A 78 12.67 -7.68 13.17
C ARG A 78 13.09 -8.60 12.03
N ILE A 79 14.01 -8.20 11.17
CA ILE A 79 14.46 -9.00 10.01
C ILE A 79 14.96 -10.39 10.42
N GLY A 80 15.54 -10.51 11.64
CA GLY A 80 15.95 -11.79 12.21
C GLY A 80 14.81 -12.75 12.57
N GLN A 81 13.56 -12.30 12.56
CA GLN A 81 12.38 -13.15 12.77
C GLN A 81 11.87 -13.77 11.47
N TYR A 82 12.36 -13.32 10.32
CA TYR A 82 12.05 -13.96 9.05
C TYR A 82 12.72 -15.32 8.95
N ARG A 83 11.90 -16.37 8.87
CA ARG A 83 12.34 -17.79 8.92
C ARG A 83 12.63 -18.40 7.55
N GLY A 84 12.48 -17.63 6.45
CA GLY A 84 12.54 -18.19 5.10
C GLY A 84 11.29 -19.00 4.69
N GLU A 85 10.24 -18.96 5.49
CA GLU A 85 8.95 -19.60 5.17
C GLU A 85 8.13 -18.68 4.26
N GLY A 86 8.17 -18.93 2.95
CA GLY A 86 7.60 -18.06 1.93
C GLY A 86 8.58 -16.98 1.43
N SER A 87 8.07 -15.99 0.70
CA SER A 87 8.92 -14.92 0.15
C SER A 87 9.17 -13.79 1.16
N LEU A 88 10.35 -13.18 1.12
CA LEU A 88 10.67 -11.97 1.90
C LEU A 88 9.69 -10.84 1.59
N GLU A 89 9.32 -10.66 0.33
CA GLU A 89 8.31 -9.67 -0.08
C GLU A 89 6.96 -9.90 0.61
N GLY A 90 6.52 -11.17 0.72
CA GLY A 90 5.28 -11.53 1.42
C GLY A 90 5.33 -11.21 2.92
N TRP A 91 6.49 -11.45 3.56
CA TRP A 91 6.70 -11.12 4.97
C TRP A 91 6.72 -9.60 5.20
N ILE A 92 7.42 -8.84 4.33
CA ILE A 92 7.43 -7.38 4.32
C ILE A 92 6.00 -6.84 4.14
N LYS A 93 5.27 -7.34 3.13
CA LYS A 93 3.88 -6.95 2.84
C LYS A 93 2.99 -7.14 4.07
N ARG A 94 3.08 -8.29 4.75
CA ARG A 94 2.30 -8.56 5.97
C ARG A 94 2.65 -7.58 7.09
N THR A 95 3.92 -7.21 7.24
CA THR A 95 4.36 -6.23 8.24
C THR A 95 3.79 -4.84 7.93
N VAL A 96 3.82 -4.41 6.68
CA VAL A 96 3.26 -3.12 6.24
C VAL A 96 1.75 -3.07 6.44
N ILE A 97 1.02 -4.16 6.14
CA ILE A 97 -0.43 -4.24 6.41
C ILE A 97 -0.70 -4.10 7.91
N ASN A 98 0.03 -4.84 8.74
CA ASN A 98 -0.15 -4.78 10.20
C ASN A 98 0.11 -3.38 10.74
N GLU A 99 1.13 -2.68 10.22
CA GLU A 99 1.43 -1.31 10.62
C GLU A 99 0.33 -0.33 10.18
N SER A 100 -0.15 -0.46 8.95
CA SER A 100 -1.29 0.32 8.45
C SER A 100 -2.53 0.14 9.31
N LEU A 101 -2.84 -1.11 9.70
CA LEU A 101 -3.96 -1.41 10.61
C LEU A 101 -3.73 -0.87 12.02
N SER A 102 -2.49 -0.92 12.52
CA SER A 102 -2.11 -0.36 13.82
C SER A 102 -2.31 1.15 13.85
N PHE A 103 -1.82 1.83 12.82
CA PHE A 103 -2.00 3.27 12.63
C PHE A 103 -3.50 3.65 12.62
N LEU A 104 -4.31 2.93 11.83
CA LEU A 104 -5.75 3.15 11.76
C LEU A 104 -6.45 2.90 13.09
N ARG A 105 -6.00 1.93 13.89
CA ARG A 105 -6.52 1.69 15.25
C ARG A 105 -6.18 2.83 16.20
N GLN A 106 -4.98 3.38 16.13
CA GLN A 106 -4.55 4.51 16.96
C GLN A 106 -5.33 5.78 16.62
N LYS A 107 -5.45 6.09 15.32
CA LYS A 107 -6.28 7.19 14.83
C LYS A 107 -7.79 6.98 15.11
N LYS A 108 -8.17 5.77 15.45
CA LYS A 108 -9.47 5.15 15.42
C LYS A 108 -10.23 5.10 16.71
N ASN A 109 -9.84 5.55 17.77
CA ASN A 109 -10.97 5.95 18.64
C ASN A 109 -12.03 6.75 17.83
N MET A 110 -11.72 7.06 16.59
CA MET A 110 -12.46 7.82 15.61
C MET A 110 -13.21 7.00 14.52
N TYR A 111 -12.72 5.82 14.10
CA TYR A 111 -13.28 5.20 12.87
C TYR A 111 -14.06 3.90 13.05
N MET A 112 -13.95 3.19 14.17
CA MET A 112 -14.71 1.95 14.41
C MET A 112 -15.89 2.10 15.38
N THR A 113 -16.01 3.23 16.09
CA THR A 113 -17.15 3.55 16.99
C THR A 113 -18.28 4.28 16.27
N THR A 114 -18.06 4.73 15.03
CA THR A 114 -19.15 5.30 14.24
C THR A 114 -20.08 4.16 13.85
N ASN A 115 -21.25 4.14 14.45
CA ASN A 115 -22.34 3.24 14.12
C ASN A 115 -22.54 3.24 12.60
N ILE A 116 -22.65 2.07 12.03
CA ILE A 116 -22.73 1.76 10.60
C ILE A 116 -23.97 2.40 9.94
N GLU A 117 -24.87 2.99 10.73
CA GLU A 117 -26.11 3.60 10.28
C GLU A 117 -25.93 5.00 9.66
N ASP A 118 -24.83 5.72 9.96
CA ASP A 118 -24.61 7.08 9.47
C ASP A 118 -23.74 7.20 8.21
N ALA A 119 -23.41 6.09 7.54
CA ALA A 119 -22.62 6.10 6.32
C ALA A 119 -23.46 6.33 5.03
N GLU A 120 -24.60 7.01 5.16
CA GLU A 120 -25.26 7.70 4.04
C GLU A 120 -24.61 9.09 3.85
N THR A 121 -23.30 9.13 3.69
CA THR A 121 -22.61 10.39 3.49
C THR A 121 -22.21 10.53 2.04
N GLU A 122 -22.88 11.47 1.40
CA GLU A 122 -22.49 12.22 0.22
C GLU A 122 -21.65 11.47 -0.83
N LEU A 123 -22.34 10.95 -1.82
CA LEU A 123 -21.81 10.69 -3.14
C LEU A 123 -21.31 12.02 -3.74
N ILE A 124 -20.09 12.39 -3.45
CA ILE A 124 -19.43 13.43 -4.22
C ILE A 124 -18.99 12.78 -5.53
N ALA A 125 -19.87 12.94 -6.51
CA ALA A 125 -19.57 12.67 -7.89
C ALA A 125 -18.52 13.66 -8.40
N HIS A 126 -17.72 13.19 -9.27
CA HIS A 126 -17.12 13.78 -10.46
C HIS A 126 -15.64 13.47 -10.59
N HIS A 127 -15.37 12.49 -11.45
CA HIS A 127 -14.24 12.60 -12.36
C HIS A 127 -14.59 11.86 -13.66
N ASP A 128 -14.49 12.59 -14.78
CA ASP A 128 -14.56 12.06 -16.13
C ASP A 128 -13.34 11.18 -16.39
N HIS A 129 -13.50 9.88 -16.41
CA HIS A 129 -12.45 8.97 -16.85
C HIS A 129 -13.01 7.81 -17.67
N ASP A 130 -12.22 7.42 -18.67
CA ASP A 130 -12.42 6.28 -19.54
C ASP A 130 -12.47 4.97 -18.70
N PRO A 131 -13.41 4.04 -18.97
CA PRO A 131 -13.71 2.97 -18.04
C PRO A 131 -12.59 1.94 -17.92
N LEU A 132 -12.17 1.72 -16.64
CA LEU A 132 -11.46 0.56 -16.13
C LEU A 132 -9.94 0.50 -16.28
N ALA A 133 -9.23 1.61 -16.10
CA ALA A 133 -7.83 1.54 -15.69
C ALA A 133 -7.74 1.04 -14.22
N ALA A 134 -6.66 0.33 -13.88
CA ALA A 134 -6.45 -0.16 -12.51
C ALA A 134 -6.47 0.98 -11.47
N GLU A 135 -6.17 2.19 -11.87
CA GLU A 135 -6.21 3.42 -11.08
C GLU A 135 -7.64 3.81 -10.70
N ASP A 136 -8.62 3.67 -11.61
CA ASP A 136 -10.03 3.97 -11.34
C ASP A 136 -10.59 3.01 -10.27
N LEU A 137 -10.23 1.73 -10.36
CA LEU A 137 -10.63 0.75 -9.34
C LEU A 137 -10.03 1.10 -7.96
N LEU A 138 -8.76 1.51 -7.91
CA LEU A 138 -8.11 1.93 -6.67
C LEU A 138 -8.77 3.19 -6.10
N GLN A 139 -9.15 4.13 -6.94
CA GLN A 139 -9.89 5.33 -6.55
C GLN A 139 -11.25 4.96 -5.96
N MET A 140 -12.03 4.10 -6.64
CA MET A 140 -13.33 3.63 -6.15
C MET A 140 -13.21 2.88 -4.82
N ILE A 141 -12.18 2.05 -4.64
CA ILE A 141 -11.88 1.42 -3.35
C ILE A 141 -11.58 2.49 -2.29
N GLY A 142 -10.90 3.56 -2.67
CA GLY A 142 -10.63 4.72 -1.83
C GLY A 142 -11.91 5.45 -1.35
N GLU A 143 -13.01 5.37 -2.09
CA GLU A 143 -14.30 5.98 -1.74
C GLU A 143 -15.11 5.16 -0.72
N LEU A 144 -14.75 3.88 -0.54
CA LEU A 144 -15.42 3.05 0.46
C LEU A 144 -15.31 3.65 1.87
N PRO A 145 -16.37 3.58 2.67
CA PRO A 145 -16.29 3.83 4.10
C PRO A 145 -15.15 3.05 4.76
N PRO A 146 -14.45 3.60 5.77
CA PRO A 146 -13.22 3.03 6.29
C PRO A 146 -13.31 1.54 6.65
N GLY A 147 -14.35 1.12 7.37
CA GLY A 147 -14.54 -0.28 7.75
C GLY A 147 -14.72 -1.22 6.56
N TYR A 148 -15.50 -0.79 5.56
CA TYR A 148 -15.73 -1.57 4.34
C TYR A 148 -14.45 -1.67 3.50
N ARG A 149 -13.71 -0.57 3.38
CA ARG A 149 -12.45 -0.50 2.65
C ARG A 149 -11.40 -1.43 3.24
N ILE A 150 -11.23 -1.42 4.56
CA ILE A 150 -10.26 -2.28 5.25
C ILE A 150 -10.59 -3.75 5.00
N VAL A 151 -11.82 -4.18 5.26
CA VAL A 151 -12.23 -5.59 5.06
C VAL A 151 -12.16 -5.99 3.60
N PHE A 152 -12.54 -5.10 2.68
CA PHE A 152 -12.44 -5.37 1.24
C PHE A 152 -10.99 -5.57 0.81
N ASN A 153 -10.07 -4.67 1.20
CA ASN A 153 -8.65 -4.80 0.88
C ASN A 153 -8.07 -6.09 1.44
N MET A 154 -8.31 -6.39 2.73
CA MET A 154 -7.80 -7.61 3.36
C MET A 154 -8.30 -8.87 2.66
N TYR A 155 -9.60 -8.96 2.38
CA TYR A 155 -10.19 -10.17 1.80
C TYR A 155 -9.94 -10.30 0.30
N ALA A 156 -10.32 -9.27 -0.48
CA ALA A 156 -10.35 -9.36 -1.93
C ALA A 156 -8.99 -9.11 -2.60
N VAL A 157 -8.12 -8.30 -1.97
CA VAL A 157 -6.84 -7.92 -2.56
C VAL A 157 -5.67 -8.64 -1.90
N ASP A 158 -5.70 -8.76 -0.56
CA ASP A 158 -4.57 -9.32 0.19
C ASP A 158 -4.76 -10.79 0.59
N GLY A 159 -5.96 -11.37 0.36
CA GLY A 159 -6.22 -12.80 0.45
C GLY A 159 -6.41 -13.32 1.88
N TYR A 160 -6.71 -12.47 2.84
CA TYR A 160 -7.02 -12.89 4.22
C TYR A 160 -8.38 -13.59 4.29
N SER A 161 -8.48 -14.64 5.09
CA SER A 161 -9.76 -15.27 5.44
C SER A 161 -10.56 -14.38 6.40
N HIS A 162 -11.88 -14.56 6.46
CA HIS A 162 -12.72 -13.84 7.43
C HIS A 162 -12.30 -14.10 8.88
N LYS A 163 -11.76 -15.27 9.18
CA LYS A 163 -11.23 -15.61 10.51
C LYS A 163 -10.02 -14.74 10.85
N GLU A 164 -9.03 -14.67 9.95
CA GLU A 164 -7.84 -13.83 10.14
C GLU A 164 -8.20 -12.34 10.24
N ILE A 165 -9.16 -11.88 9.41
CA ILE A 165 -9.66 -10.51 9.47
C ILE A 165 -10.32 -10.23 10.82
N ALA A 166 -11.15 -11.15 11.30
CA ALA A 166 -11.82 -11.04 12.58
C ALA A 166 -10.81 -10.91 13.74
N GLU A 167 -9.79 -11.77 13.75
CA GLU A 167 -8.70 -11.74 14.73
C GLU A 167 -7.91 -10.43 14.64
N GLN A 168 -7.53 -10.00 13.44
CA GLN A 168 -6.74 -8.78 13.24
C GLN A 168 -7.48 -7.49 13.57
N LEU A 169 -8.77 -7.42 13.26
CA LEU A 169 -9.59 -6.22 13.49
C LEU A 169 -10.34 -6.23 14.82
N ASN A 170 -10.27 -7.34 15.57
CA ASN A 170 -11.03 -7.57 16.80
C ASN A 170 -12.55 -7.40 16.58
N ILE A 171 -13.06 -8.04 15.54
CA ILE A 171 -14.49 -8.09 15.19
C ILE A 171 -14.95 -9.54 15.05
N SER A 172 -16.26 -9.78 14.92
CA SER A 172 -16.74 -11.13 14.60
C SER A 172 -16.53 -11.49 13.11
N GLU A 173 -16.42 -12.78 12.79
CA GLU A 173 -16.39 -13.21 11.39
C GLU A 173 -17.65 -12.77 10.63
N ASN A 174 -18.81 -12.75 11.29
CA ASN A 174 -20.07 -12.31 10.71
C ASN A 174 -20.02 -10.82 10.39
N THR A 175 -19.38 -9.99 11.24
CA THR A 175 -19.12 -8.58 10.96
C THR A 175 -18.21 -8.41 9.74
N SER A 176 -17.16 -9.20 9.63
CA SER A 176 -16.28 -9.20 8.46
C SER A 176 -17.03 -9.55 7.18
N LYS A 177 -17.87 -10.61 7.22
CA LYS A 177 -18.70 -11.03 6.07
C LYS A 177 -19.69 -9.94 5.65
N SER A 178 -20.38 -9.33 6.62
CA SER A 178 -21.37 -8.28 6.36
C SER A 178 -20.71 -7.01 5.81
N GLN A 179 -19.55 -6.61 6.33
CA GLN A 179 -18.80 -5.46 5.81
C GLN A 179 -18.31 -5.70 4.38
N LEU A 180 -17.82 -6.90 4.05
CA LEU A 180 -17.45 -7.25 2.69
C LEU A 180 -18.64 -7.19 1.73
N SER A 181 -19.79 -7.73 2.15
CA SER A 181 -21.03 -7.69 1.36
C SER A 181 -21.45 -6.26 1.06
N ARG A 182 -21.45 -5.39 2.08
CA ARG A 182 -21.78 -3.97 1.93
C ARG A 182 -20.76 -3.22 1.06
N ALA A 183 -19.46 -3.52 1.20
CA ALA A 183 -18.43 -2.97 0.32
C ALA A 183 -18.71 -3.28 -1.15
N ARG A 184 -19.06 -4.53 -1.46
CA ARG A 184 -19.40 -4.93 -2.84
C ARG A 184 -20.62 -4.21 -3.38
N VAL A 185 -21.68 -4.08 -2.58
CA VAL A 185 -22.89 -3.34 -2.98
C VAL A 185 -22.57 -1.86 -3.24
N TYR A 186 -21.73 -1.26 -2.40
CA TYR A 186 -21.30 0.13 -2.56
C TYR A 186 -20.51 0.32 -3.87
N LEU A 187 -19.52 -0.54 -4.14
CA LEU A 187 -18.75 -0.50 -5.39
C LEU A 187 -19.64 -0.73 -6.63
N GLN A 188 -20.61 -1.63 -6.55
CA GLN A 188 -21.57 -1.84 -7.65
C GLN A 188 -22.40 -0.59 -7.94
N LYS A 189 -22.83 0.15 -6.90
CA LYS A 189 -23.54 1.42 -7.07
C LYS A 189 -22.65 2.48 -7.72
N LEU A 190 -21.38 2.59 -7.31
CA LEU A 190 -20.42 3.51 -7.92
C LEU A 190 -20.21 3.20 -9.41
N LEU A 191 -19.98 1.94 -9.75
CA LEU A 191 -19.83 1.50 -11.14
C LEU A 191 -21.07 1.83 -11.99
N ALA A 192 -22.26 1.54 -11.47
CA ALA A 192 -23.51 1.85 -12.18
C ALA A 192 -23.70 3.36 -12.41
N SER A 193 -23.30 4.20 -11.47
CA SER A 193 -23.38 5.66 -11.61
C SER A 193 -22.40 6.18 -12.67
N GLN A 194 -21.20 5.63 -12.76
CA GLN A 194 -20.22 5.99 -13.80
C GLN A 194 -20.66 5.57 -15.19
N GLU A 195 -21.25 4.37 -15.34
CA GLU A 195 -21.79 3.91 -16.63
C GLU A 195 -22.95 4.78 -17.14
N VAL A 196 -23.79 5.28 -16.25
CA VAL A 196 -24.90 6.20 -16.60
C VAL A 196 -24.33 7.54 -17.06
N SER A 197 -23.36 8.10 -16.36
CA SER A 197 -22.70 9.36 -16.74
C SER A 197 -21.99 9.26 -18.09
N SER A 198 -21.28 8.17 -18.35
CA SER A 198 -20.58 7.96 -19.63
C SER A 198 -21.56 7.76 -20.82
N LYS A 199 -22.73 7.16 -20.60
CA LYS A 199 -23.78 7.04 -21.62
C LYS A 199 -24.46 8.37 -21.92
N GLN A 200 -24.67 9.22 -20.92
CA GLN A 200 -25.28 10.55 -21.11
C GLN A 200 -24.37 11.48 -21.92
N LEU A 201 -23.05 11.45 -21.66
CA LEU A 201 -22.09 12.24 -22.43
C LEU A 201 -22.01 11.84 -23.92
N ARG A 202 -22.15 10.55 -24.24
CA ARG A 202 -22.18 10.07 -25.63
C ARG A 202 -23.44 10.45 -26.40
N HIS A 203 -24.49 10.90 -25.72
CA HIS A 203 -25.75 11.35 -26.37
C HIS A 203 -25.81 12.87 -26.57
N VAL A 204 -24.80 13.61 -26.10
CA VAL A 204 -24.72 15.09 -26.21
C VAL A 204 -23.68 15.52 -27.26
N ILE A 205 -22.91 14.58 -27.79
CA ILE A 205 -21.98 14.78 -28.92
C ILE A 205 -22.57 14.18 -30.18
#